data_08d27f705f5116e9b7f25c142ebb4759
#
_entry.id   08d27f705f5116e9b7f25c142ebb4759
#
_cell.length_a   1.000
_cell.length_b   1.000
_cell.length_c   1.000
_cell.angle_alpha   90.00
_cell.angle_beta   90.00
_cell.angle_gamma   90.00
#
_symmetry.space_group_name_H-M   'P 1'
#
loop_
_entity.id
_entity.type
_entity.pdbx_description
1 polymer ?
#
loop_
_entity_poly.entity_id
_entity_poly.type
_entity_poly.pdbx_seq_one_letter_code
_entity_poly.pdbx_strand_id
1 'polypeptide(L)'
;MKIRRNTFKTWFLLSALWLTAGCSAIDDDLSDCGVDYEIQYELQLVTNMEMELQTQLTTQVETSVAAALREHLKDIFSDFAHDIDLSFYDVDEQLGRLSHEQHVMNNNEKSYTLYLPMREYRHLALANLQQNTWVTLTGEEHSNTMMLQQVQNEPVQSHQTGIFAARTNLDVLENQSQTFHVNLYMVNCAAVLLLESRGHDAKDVSVVSTGFATGYNVDENTYTYSDNPPLVHADRVGVDEPSVLCYCTVTFPSFETPNPSFASSSGEEVYWQFRVYVKNGDNIVETVMNIKEPLKAGELRIIKGYIDSDGAVRPYDSKVGVSVTLDWNGGANYETPL
;
A
#
# COMPACT_ATOMS: atom_id res chain seq x y z
N MET A 1 89.25 34.99 13.32
CA MET A 1 88.31 33.84 13.37
C MET A 1 86.96 34.32 12.97
N LYS A 2 86.67 34.27 11.69
CA LYS A 2 85.39 34.75 11.07
C LYS A 2 84.91 33.60 10.16
N ILE A 3 83.94 32.85 10.56
CA ILE A 3 83.05 32.04 9.74
C ILE A 3 81.90 31.61 10.59
N ARG A 4 80.72 32.19 10.38
CA ARG A 4 79.37 31.62 10.67
C ARG A 4 78.28 32.70 10.57
N ARG A 5 78.02 33.14 9.37
CA ARG A 5 76.86 34.05 9.19
C ARG A 5 76.08 33.86 7.88
N ASN A 6 76.38 32.87 7.08
CA ASN A 6 75.72 32.73 5.77
C ASN A 6 74.86 31.47 5.60
N THR A 7 74.78 30.60 6.56
CA THR A 7 73.94 29.38 6.44
C THR A 7 72.47 29.56 6.92
N PHE A 8 72.19 30.65 7.62
CA PHE A 8 70.87 30.90 8.14
C PHE A 8 69.91 31.60 7.16
N LYS A 9 70.45 32.31 6.16
CA LYS A 9 69.62 33.00 5.15
C LYS A 9 69.16 32.11 4.01
N THR A 10 69.89 31.04 3.70
CA THR A 10 69.53 30.09 2.64
C THR A 10 68.48 29.09 3.09
N TRP A 11 68.35 28.80 4.37
CA TRP A 11 67.30 27.92 4.88
C TRP A 11 65.92 28.63 4.98
N PHE A 12 65.93 29.93 5.17
CA PHE A 12 64.67 30.69 5.24
C PHE A 12 64.08 30.95 3.85
N LEU A 13 64.87 30.94 2.79
CA LEU A 13 64.38 31.06 1.42
C LEU A 13 63.88 29.73 0.85
N LEU A 14 64.40 28.58 1.31
CA LEU A 14 63.85 27.27 0.92
C LEU A 14 62.54 26.91 1.65
N SER A 15 62.35 27.38 2.87
CA SER A 15 61.07 27.14 3.60
C SER A 15 59.93 28.02 3.09
N ALA A 16 60.23 29.19 2.50
CA ALA A 16 59.19 30.05 1.90
C ALA A 16 58.68 29.58 0.54
N LEU A 17 59.46 28.72 -0.18
CA LEU A 17 59.05 28.15 -1.46
C LEU A 17 58.12 26.92 -1.32
N TRP A 18 58.07 26.32 -0.12
CA TRP A 18 57.16 25.18 0.15
C TRP A 18 55.76 25.61 0.62
N LEU A 19 55.58 26.88 0.94
CA LEU A 19 54.28 27.42 1.38
C LEU A 19 53.43 27.97 0.24
N THR A 20 53.96 28.06 -0.99
CA THR A 20 53.22 28.53 -2.16
C THR A 20 52.75 27.41 -3.10
N ALA A 21 53.16 26.15 -2.85
CA ALA A 21 52.71 25.00 -3.65
C ALA A 21 51.50 24.26 -3.05
N GLY A 22 50.90 24.81 -1.98
CA GLY A 22 49.78 24.19 -1.26
C GLY A 22 48.38 24.75 -1.57
N CYS A 23 48.25 25.70 -2.50
CA CYS A 23 46.97 26.34 -2.79
C CYS A 23 46.46 26.17 -4.23
N SER A 24 46.91 25.13 -4.94
CA SER A 24 46.43 24.91 -6.30
C SER A 24 45.93 23.47 -6.56
N ALA A 25 45.47 22.78 -5.53
CA ALA A 25 44.91 21.44 -5.71
C ALA A 25 43.63 21.24 -4.87
N ILE A 26 42.85 22.30 -4.72
CA ILE A 26 41.44 22.22 -4.40
C ILE A 26 40.73 23.02 -5.51
N ASP A 27 40.85 22.54 -6.73
CA ASP A 27 39.76 22.59 -7.68
C ASP A 27 38.83 21.43 -7.26
N ASP A 28 38.30 21.49 -6.07
CA ASP A 28 37.01 20.87 -5.84
C ASP A 28 36.09 21.62 -6.80
N ASP A 29 35.70 20.94 -7.83
CA ASP A 29 34.69 21.39 -8.78
C ASP A 29 33.41 21.66 -7.97
N LEU A 30 33.29 22.87 -7.41
CA LEU A 30 32.12 23.33 -6.69
C LEU A 30 30.92 23.52 -7.64
N SER A 31 31.10 23.20 -8.93
CA SER A 31 29.98 23.16 -9.89
C SER A 31 29.02 22.04 -9.60
N ASP A 32 29.39 21.05 -8.77
CA ASP A 32 28.51 19.98 -8.30
C ASP A 32 27.83 20.28 -6.94
N CYS A 33 28.15 21.42 -6.30
CA CYS A 33 27.28 22.00 -5.27
C CYS A 33 26.11 22.67 -5.99
N GLY A 34 25.19 21.87 -6.53
CA GLY A 34 24.00 22.36 -7.18
C GLY A 34 23.25 23.31 -6.26
N VAL A 35 22.87 24.46 -6.77
CA VAL A 35 21.95 25.37 -6.06
C VAL A 35 20.62 24.64 -5.96
N ASP A 36 20.15 24.44 -4.73
CA ASP A 36 18.81 23.88 -4.49
C ASP A 36 17.76 24.94 -4.82
N TYR A 37 16.79 24.55 -5.59
CA TYR A 37 15.66 25.39 -5.97
C TYR A 37 14.44 25.06 -5.14
N GLU A 38 13.71 26.09 -4.70
CA GLU A 38 12.47 25.95 -3.95
C GLU A 38 11.35 25.48 -4.88
N ILE A 39 10.68 24.41 -4.46
CA ILE A 39 9.61 23.77 -5.22
C ILE A 39 8.39 23.63 -4.33
N GLN A 40 7.25 24.11 -4.81
CA GLN A 40 5.95 23.85 -4.20
C GLN A 40 5.45 22.49 -4.71
N TYR A 41 5.28 21.54 -3.81
CA TYR A 41 4.80 20.21 -4.12
C TYR A 41 3.35 20.08 -3.66
N GLU A 42 2.42 19.93 -4.59
CA GLU A 42 1.00 19.77 -4.33
C GLU A 42 0.58 18.34 -4.63
N LEU A 43 -0.02 17.66 -3.66
CA LEU A 43 -0.45 16.28 -3.79
C LEU A 43 -1.97 16.14 -3.74
N GLN A 44 -2.49 15.18 -4.50
CA GLN A 44 -3.90 14.81 -4.50
C GLN A 44 -4.02 13.28 -4.42
N LEU A 45 -4.78 12.79 -3.43
CA LEU A 45 -5.12 11.37 -3.33
C LEU A 45 -6.30 11.05 -4.25
N VAL A 46 -6.20 9.94 -4.98
CA VAL A 46 -7.21 9.52 -5.96
C VAL A 46 -7.69 8.11 -5.65
N THR A 47 -8.99 7.96 -5.40
CA THR A 47 -9.68 6.68 -5.22
C THR A 47 -11.13 6.76 -5.67
N ASN A 48 -11.72 5.64 -6.06
CA ASN A 48 -13.13 5.55 -6.48
C ASN A 48 -14.04 4.97 -5.36
N MET A 49 -13.49 4.60 -4.22
CA MET A 49 -14.20 3.81 -3.19
C MET A 49 -15.45 4.48 -2.64
N GLU A 50 -15.44 5.82 -2.46
CA GLU A 50 -16.62 6.53 -1.95
C GLU A 50 -17.80 6.46 -2.93
N MET A 51 -17.52 6.61 -4.23
CA MET A 51 -18.56 6.49 -5.27
C MET A 51 -19.10 5.06 -5.33
N GLU A 52 -18.26 4.06 -5.21
CA GLU A 52 -18.63 2.65 -5.19
C GLU A 52 -19.45 2.29 -3.95
N LEU A 53 -19.08 2.81 -2.77
CA LEU A 53 -19.85 2.64 -1.55
C LEU A 53 -21.28 3.19 -1.71
N GLN A 54 -21.43 4.38 -2.29
CA GLN A 54 -22.72 5.00 -2.53
C GLN A 54 -23.56 4.25 -3.55
N THR A 55 -22.95 3.65 -4.57
CA THR A 55 -23.67 2.93 -5.63
C THR A 55 -24.08 1.51 -5.23
N GLN A 56 -23.30 0.84 -4.38
CA GLN A 56 -23.55 -0.55 -3.98
C GLN A 56 -24.47 -0.69 -2.76
N LEU A 57 -24.61 0.36 -1.94
CA LEU A 57 -25.46 0.39 -0.74
C LEU A 57 -26.57 1.43 -0.91
N THR A 58 -27.77 0.99 -1.26
CA THR A 58 -28.88 1.87 -1.66
C THR A 58 -30.11 1.76 -0.79
N THR A 59 -30.23 0.73 0.04
CA THR A 59 -31.40 0.52 0.93
C THR A 59 -31.22 1.24 2.29
N GLN A 60 -32.31 1.40 3.05
CA GLN A 60 -32.24 2.07 4.36
C GLN A 60 -31.37 1.32 5.38
N VAL A 61 -31.43 -0.01 5.41
CA VAL A 61 -30.56 -0.85 6.26
C VAL A 61 -29.08 -0.69 5.82
N GLU A 62 -28.84 -0.66 4.52
CA GLU A 62 -27.50 -0.49 3.97
C GLU A 62 -26.92 0.91 4.21
N THR A 63 -27.76 1.91 4.52
CA THR A 63 -27.26 3.25 4.90
C THR A 63 -26.50 3.21 6.24
N SER A 64 -26.95 2.41 7.20
CA SER A 64 -26.23 2.22 8.47
C SER A 64 -24.90 1.49 8.26
N VAL A 65 -24.89 0.49 7.37
CA VAL A 65 -23.69 -0.22 6.95
C VAL A 65 -22.70 0.73 6.25
N ALA A 66 -23.20 1.58 5.35
CA ALA A 66 -22.36 2.57 4.67
C ALA A 66 -21.70 3.55 5.66
N ALA A 67 -22.45 3.98 6.69
CA ALA A 67 -21.90 4.83 7.74
C ALA A 67 -20.80 4.12 8.56
N ALA A 68 -21.04 2.86 8.94
CA ALA A 68 -20.08 2.03 9.66
C ALA A 68 -18.82 1.76 8.83
N LEU A 69 -18.95 1.49 7.53
CA LEU A 69 -17.83 1.31 6.62
C LEU A 69 -17.04 2.61 6.44
N ARG A 70 -17.69 3.78 6.34
CA ARG A 70 -16.98 5.07 6.29
C ARG A 70 -16.18 5.32 7.55
N GLU A 71 -16.69 4.99 8.71
CA GLU A 71 -15.94 5.12 9.97
C GLU A 71 -14.77 4.13 10.05
N HIS A 72 -14.99 2.88 9.62
CA HIS A 72 -13.95 1.84 9.61
C HIS A 72 -12.85 2.15 8.60
N LEU A 73 -13.21 2.67 7.43
CA LEU A 73 -12.30 3.02 6.34
C LEU A 73 -12.03 4.54 6.27
N LYS A 74 -12.19 5.27 7.39
CA LYS A 74 -12.09 6.74 7.40
C LYS A 74 -10.79 7.27 6.81
N ASP A 75 -9.68 6.58 7.06
CA ASP A 75 -8.36 6.98 6.55
C ASP A 75 -8.23 6.76 5.04
N ILE A 76 -9.02 5.83 4.47
CA ILE A 76 -9.10 5.60 3.02
C ILE A 76 -9.96 6.67 2.35
N PHE A 77 -11.05 7.10 3.01
CA PHE A 77 -11.94 8.14 2.50
C PHE A 77 -11.44 9.57 2.79
N SER A 78 -10.28 9.68 3.45
CA SER A 78 -9.63 10.97 3.68
C SER A 78 -9.09 11.54 2.37
N ASP A 79 -9.33 12.82 2.12
CA ASP A 79 -8.71 13.57 1.02
C ASP A 79 -7.25 13.95 1.32
N PHE A 80 -6.73 13.57 2.49
CA PHE A 80 -5.44 14.00 3.00
C PHE A 80 -4.54 12.80 3.29
N ALA A 81 -3.26 12.92 2.94
CA ALA A 81 -2.23 12.00 3.38
C ALA A 81 -1.91 12.24 4.86
N HIS A 82 -1.68 11.16 5.62
CA HIS A 82 -1.15 11.23 6.98
C HIS A 82 0.37 11.33 7.01
N ASP A 83 1.00 10.69 6.07
CA ASP A 83 2.45 10.71 5.85
C ASP A 83 2.75 10.59 4.36
N ILE A 84 3.90 11.11 3.97
CA ILE A 84 4.44 10.98 2.61
C ILE A 84 5.89 10.52 2.66
N ASP A 85 6.26 9.75 1.66
CA ASP A 85 7.63 9.34 1.35
C ASP A 85 7.90 9.73 -0.09
N LEU A 86 8.85 10.66 -0.29
CA LEU A 86 9.21 11.22 -1.59
C LEU A 86 10.64 10.80 -1.94
N SER A 87 10.79 10.02 -2.98
CA SER A 87 12.07 9.54 -3.47
C SER A 87 12.35 10.07 -4.87
N PHE A 88 13.55 10.60 -5.07
CA PHE A 88 14.00 11.21 -6.32
C PHE A 88 15.24 10.47 -6.83
N TYR A 89 15.14 9.89 -8.01
CA TYR A 89 16.16 9.07 -8.66
C TYR A 89 16.65 9.75 -9.93
N ASP A 90 17.89 9.39 -10.35
CA ASP A 90 18.38 9.80 -11.65
C ASP A 90 17.56 9.14 -12.77
N VAL A 91 17.28 9.88 -13.83
CA VAL A 91 16.53 9.36 -14.99
C VAL A 91 17.33 8.27 -15.71
N ASP A 92 18.65 8.37 -15.71
CA ASP A 92 19.55 7.43 -16.39
C ASP A 92 19.77 6.10 -15.64
N GLU A 93 19.10 5.89 -14.51
CA GLU A 93 19.10 4.64 -13.69
C GLU A 93 20.49 4.18 -13.17
N GLN A 94 21.57 4.87 -13.51
CA GLN A 94 22.93 4.48 -13.11
C GLN A 94 23.28 4.91 -11.68
N LEU A 95 22.64 5.94 -11.20
CA LEU A 95 22.74 6.43 -9.84
C LEU A 95 21.57 5.95 -9.02
N GLY A 96 21.81 5.63 -7.76
CA GLY A 96 20.76 5.30 -6.82
C GLY A 96 19.83 6.48 -6.51
N ARG A 97 19.17 6.43 -5.39
CA ARG A 97 18.31 7.51 -4.90
C ARG A 97 19.17 8.76 -4.63
N LEU A 98 18.85 9.87 -5.28
CA LEU A 98 19.59 11.14 -5.19
C LEU A 98 19.10 12.00 -4.03
N SER A 99 17.77 12.01 -3.78
CA SER A 99 17.16 12.72 -2.67
C SER A 99 15.98 11.94 -2.12
N HIS A 100 15.75 12.07 -0.83
CA HIS A 100 14.68 11.40 -0.12
C HIS A 100 14.14 12.29 0.99
N GLU A 101 12.82 12.42 1.03
CA GLU A 101 12.14 13.15 2.08
C GLU A 101 10.97 12.37 2.63
N GLN A 102 10.87 12.33 3.95
CA GLN A 102 9.71 11.78 4.66
C GLN A 102 9.10 12.86 5.52
N HIS A 103 7.81 13.01 5.43
CA HIS A 103 7.10 14.03 6.16
C HIS A 103 5.78 13.50 6.72
N VAL A 104 5.51 13.80 7.98
CA VAL A 104 4.19 13.58 8.60
C VAL A 104 3.34 14.81 8.29
N MET A 105 2.27 14.61 7.55
CA MET A 105 1.38 15.68 7.12
C MET A 105 0.47 16.12 8.27
N ASN A 106 0.30 17.42 8.42
CA ASN A 106 -0.72 17.96 9.31
C ASN A 106 -2.10 17.82 8.66
N ASN A 107 -3.15 17.75 9.49
CA ASN A 107 -4.52 17.69 8.99
C ASN A 107 -4.80 18.85 8.03
N ASN A 108 -5.29 18.52 6.82
CA ASN A 108 -5.59 19.43 5.72
C ASN A 108 -4.38 20.00 4.96
N GLU A 109 -3.19 19.53 5.19
CA GLU A 109 -2.02 19.92 4.42
C GLU A 109 -2.04 19.19 3.07
N LYS A 110 -2.06 19.96 1.95
CA LYS A 110 -2.04 19.44 0.58
C LYS A 110 -0.82 19.89 -0.20
N SER A 111 -0.03 20.78 0.38
CA SER A 111 1.17 21.31 -0.24
C SER A 111 2.34 21.23 0.72
N TYR A 112 3.51 21.00 0.15
CA TYR A 112 4.76 20.84 0.85
C TYR A 112 5.86 21.58 0.08
N THR A 113 6.75 22.28 0.77
CA THR A 113 7.89 22.94 0.13
C THR A 113 9.11 22.04 0.24
N LEU A 114 9.74 21.75 -0.89
CA LEU A 114 10.96 20.98 -0.94
C LEU A 114 12.04 21.73 -1.74
N TYR A 115 13.29 21.29 -1.58
CA TYR A 115 14.45 21.90 -2.20
C TYR A 115 15.23 20.83 -2.97
N LEU A 116 15.37 20.99 -4.28
CA LEU A 116 16.06 20.06 -5.14
C LEU A 116 17.04 20.78 -6.10
N PRO A 117 18.21 20.19 -6.38
CA PRO A 117 19.07 20.65 -7.46
C PRO A 117 18.38 20.65 -8.83
N MET A 118 18.85 21.53 -9.73
CA MET A 118 18.39 21.54 -11.12
C MET A 118 18.76 20.24 -11.81
N ARG A 119 17.72 19.44 -12.14
CA ARG A 119 17.87 18.13 -12.78
C ARG A 119 16.51 17.57 -13.18
N GLU A 120 16.50 16.67 -14.16
CA GLU A 120 15.37 15.78 -14.39
C GLU A 120 15.43 14.59 -13.43
N TYR A 121 14.34 14.33 -12.74
CA TYR A 121 14.20 13.25 -11.77
C TYR A 121 13.13 12.26 -12.20
N ARG A 122 13.40 10.96 -12.00
CA ARG A 122 12.36 9.95 -11.83
C ARG A 122 11.91 10.02 -10.38
N HIS A 123 10.68 10.45 -10.18
CA HIS A 123 10.09 10.65 -8.87
C HIS A 123 9.10 9.54 -8.54
N LEU A 124 9.29 8.90 -7.39
CA LEU A 124 8.37 7.95 -6.78
C LEU A 124 7.86 8.54 -5.47
N ALA A 125 6.55 8.58 -5.30
CA ALA A 125 5.90 9.07 -4.10
C ALA A 125 4.97 8.01 -3.51
N LEU A 126 4.98 7.89 -2.19
CA LEU A 126 4.07 7.05 -1.40
C LEU A 126 3.38 7.89 -0.36
N ALA A 127 2.15 7.52 0.00
CA ALA A 127 1.42 8.14 1.10
C ALA A 127 0.71 7.09 1.95
N ASN A 128 0.55 7.40 3.25
CA ASN A 128 -0.12 6.59 4.27
C ASN A 128 0.56 5.25 4.56
N LEU A 129 1.88 5.19 4.40
CA LEU A 129 2.63 3.95 4.63
C LEU A 129 3.01 3.75 6.09
N GLN A 130 3.38 4.81 6.82
CA GLN A 130 3.88 4.71 8.21
C GLN A 130 2.84 4.15 9.18
N GLN A 131 1.56 4.40 8.93
CA GLN A 131 0.46 3.89 9.73
C GLN A 131 0.10 2.44 9.41
N ASN A 132 0.64 1.90 8.32
CA ASN A 132 0.34 0.54 7.88
C ASN A 132 1.45 -0.44 8.29
N THR A 133 1.30 -1.06 9.46
CA THR A 133 2.30 -1.99 10.01
C THR A 133 2.37 -3.33 9.28
N TRP A 134 1.42 -3.60 8.38
CA TRP A 134 1.31 -4.86 7.64
C TRP A 134 1.91 -4.81 6.23
N VAL A 135 2.44 -3.65 5.84
CA VAL A 135 3.14 -3.46 4.58
C VAL A 135 4.51 -2.84 4.85
N THR A 136 5.55 -3.40 4.26
CA THR A 136 6.92 -2.89 4.36
C THR A 136 7.40 -2.36 3.02
N LEU A 137 8.18 -1.29 3.07
CA LEU A 137 8.90 -0.74 1.92
C LEU A 137 10.31 -1.34 1.89
N THR A 138 10.77 -1.76 0.72
CA THR A 138 12.11 -2.33 0.49
C THR A 138 12.66 -1.89 -0.86
N GLY A 139 13.98 -1.96 -1.03
CA GLY A 139 14.64 -1.66 -2.31
C GLY A 139 14.67 -0.19 -2.70
N GLU A 140 14.55 0.73 -1.73
CA GLU A 140 14.42 2.18 -1.95
C GLU A 140 15.69 2.83 -2.49
N GLU A 141 16.83 2.15 -2.41
CA GLU A 141 18.09 2.67 -2.96
C GLU A 141 18.08 2.81 -4.49
N HIS A 142 17.25 2.01 -5.19
CA HIS A 142 17.08 2.08 -6.64
C HIS A 142 15.60 2.07 -7.00
N SER A 143 15.18 2.92 -7.94
CA SER A 143 13.76 3.05 -8.32
C SER A 143 13.16 1.73 -8.81
N ASN A 144 13.89 0.99 -9.64
CA ASN A 144 13.43 -0.28 -10.23
C ASN A 144 13.28 -1.43 -9.23
N THR A 145 13.80 -1.27 -8.01
CA THR A 145 13.67 -2.28 -6.94
C THR A 145 12.75 -1.85 -5.80
N MET A 146 12.17 -0.63 -5.89
CA MET A 146 11.28 -0.09 -4.85
C MET A 146 9.97 -0.88 -4.78
N MET A 147 9.80 -1.64 -3.70
CA MET A 147 8.71 -2.59 -3.52
C MET A 147 7.96 -2.35 -2.22
N LEU A 148 6.62 -2.37 -2.30
CA LEU A 148 5.76 -2.59 -1.15
C LEU A 148 5.50 -4.09 -1.00
N GLN A 149 5.76 -4.64 0.17
CA GLN A 149 5.56 -6.06 0.47
C GLN A 149 4.66 -6.24 1.68
N GLN A 150 3.66 -7.10 1.53
CA GLN A 150 2.81 -7.48 2.64
C GLN A 150 3.57 -8.37 3.63
N VAL A 151 3.47 -8.05 4.92
CA VAL A 151 4.04 -8.88 5.99
C VAL A 151 3.31 -10.22 6.01
N GLN A 152 4.08 -11.31 5.86
CA GLN A 152 3.54 -12.68 5.83
C GLN A 152 3.39 -13.20 7.25
N ASN A 153 2.18 -13.15 7.77
CA ASN A 153 1.74 -13.83 9.00
C ASN A 153 0.72 -14.91 8.61
N GLU A 154 0.36 -15.77 9.52
CA GLU A 154 -0.70 -16.77 9.29
C GLU A 154 -1.80 -16.61 10.35
N PRO A 155 -3.00 -16.11 9.97
CA PRO A 155 -3.37 -15.46 8.70
C PRO A 155 -2.73 -14.08 8.53
N VAL A 156 -2.60 -13.63 7.28
CA VAL A 156 -2.17 -12.26 6.97
C VAL A 156 -3.25 -11.28 7.44
N GLN A 157 -2.84 -10.18 8.03
CA GLN A 157 -3.77 -9.16 8.49
C GLN A 157 -4.20 -8.23 7.36
N SER A 158 -5.42 -7.71 7.47
CA SER A 158 -5.92 -6.63 6.62
C SER A 158 -5.05 -5.37 6.75
N HIS A 159 -4.84 -4.64 5.65
CA HIS A 159 -4.15 -3.36 5.70
C HIS A 159 -4.95 -2.35 6.53
N GLN A 160 -4.27 -1.54 7.33
CA GLN A 160 -4.92 -0.59 8.23
C GLN A 160 -5.40 0.68 7.52
N THR A 161 -4.72 1.05 6.42
CA THR A 161 -4.98 2.30 5.68
C THR A 161 -4.99 2.07 4.18
N GLY A 162 -5.53 3.04 3.44
CA GLY A 162 -5.32 3.17 2.00
C GLY A 162 -3.90 3.64 1.72
N ILE A 163 -3.12 2.86 0.99
CA ILE A 163 -1.78 3.23 0.54
C ILE A 163 -1.91 3.83 -0.86
N PHE A 164 -1.25 4.96 -1.08
CA PHE A 164 -1.27 5.65 -2.37
C PHE A 164 0.14 5.76 -2.92
N ALA A 165 0.27 5.66 -4.24
CA ALA A 165 1.55 5.76 -4.93
C ALA A 165 1.44 6.63 -6.17
N ALA A 166 2.55 7.27 -6.52
CA ALA A 166 2.74 7.95 -7.79
C ALA A 166 4.12 7.64 -8.37
N ARG A 167 4.18 7.61 -9.69
CA ARG A 167 5.40 7.63 -10.47
C ARG A 167 5.28 8.72 -11.51
N THR A 168 6.22 9.64 -11.53
CA THR A 168 6.27 10.73 -12.51
C THR A 168 7.70 11.17 -12.76
N ASN A 169 7.94 11.85 -13.87
CA ASN A 169 9.19 12.56 -14.08
C ASN A 169 8.98 14.03 -13.67
N LEU A 170 9.96 14.59 -12.96
CA LEU A 170 9.98 15.98 -12.56
C LEU A 170 11.25 16.64 -13.12
N ASP A 171 11.07 17.78 -13.77
CA ASP A 171 12.17 18.57 -14.31
C ASP A 171 12.32 19.86 -13.50
N VAL A 172 13.40 19.94 -12.72
CA VAL A 172 13.73 21.12 -11.90
C VAL A 172 14.55 22.09 -12.73
N LEU A 173 13.95 23.26 -13.04
CA LEU A 173 14.53 24.28 -13.90
C LEU A 173 15.22 25.36 -13.10
N GLU A 174 16.26 25.94 -13.68
CA GLU A 174 17.03 27.03 -13.10
C GLU A 174 16.18 28.32 -12.96
N ASN A 175 16.32 28.98 -11.82
CA ASN A 175 15.77 30.33 -11.56
C ASN A 175 14.26 30.50 -11.76
N GLN A 176 13.49 29.42 -11.57
CA GLN A 176 12.04 29.48 -11.63
C GLN A 176 11.41 28.96 -10.33
N SER A 177 10.39 29.68 -9.84
CA SER A 177 9.45 29.13 -8.85
C SER A 177 8.59 28.08 -9.54
N GLN A 178 8.65 26.84 -9.11
CA GLN A 178 7.93 25.73 -9.73
C GLN A 178 6.92 25.13 -8.77
N THR A 179 5.78 24.70 -9.31
CA THR A 179 4.79 23.92 -8.59
C THR A 179 4.62 22.57 -9.27
N PHE A 180 4.84 21.49 -8.53
CA PHE A 180 4.58 20.12 -9.00
C PHE A 180 3.26 19.62 -8.45
N HIS A 181 2.33 19.31 -9.35
CA HIS A 181 1.06 18.67 -9.00
C HIS A 181 1.17 17.17 -9.22
N VAL A 182 1.09 16.40 -8.14
CA VAL A 182 1.24 14.95 -8.19
C VAL A 182 -0.02 14.25 -7.70
N ASN A 183 -0.63 13.46 -8.59
CA ASN A 183 -1.74 12.60 -8.24
C ASN A 183 -1.21 11.25 -7.75
N LEU A 184 -1.53 10.91 -6.51
CA LEU A 184 -1.23 9.61 -5.93
C LEU A 184 -2.47 8.73 -6.04
N TYR A 185 -2.32 7.59 -6.69
CA TYR A 185 -3.40 6.63 -6.89
C TYR A 185 -3.33 5.53 -5.84
N MET A 186 -4.50 5.13 -5.34
CA MET A 186 -4.57 4.05 -4.36
C MET A 186 -4.06 2.74 -4.97
N VAL A 187 -3.17 2.05 -4.25
CA VAL A 187 -2.56 0.78 -4.69
C VAL A 187 -3.15 -0.45 -4.01
N ASN A 188 -3.98 -0.29 -3.01
CA ASN A 188 -4.75 -1.37 -2.41
C ASN A 188 -6.25 -1.25 -2.78
N CYS A 189 -7.04 -2.21 -2.36
CA CYS A 189 -8.47 -2.32 -2.62
C CYS A 189 -9.19 -2.77 -1.35
N ALA A 190 -10.53 -2.71 -1.33
CA ALA A 190 -11.33 -3.20 -0.23
C ALA A 190 -12.39 -4.20 -0.69
N ALA A 191 -12.45 -5.35 -0.01
CA ALA A 191 -13.48 -6.37 -0.17
C ALA A 191 -14.36 -6.41 1.08
N VAL A 192 -15.67 -6.29 0.91
CA VAL A 192 -16.64 -6.31 2.00
C VAL A 192 -17.61 -7.48 1.83
N LEU A 193 -17.80 -8.24 2.90
CA LEU A 193 -18.83 -9.27 2.97
C LEU A 193 -19.91 -8.83 3.94
N LEU A 194 -21.13 -8.75 3.44
CA LEU A 194 -22.32 -8.34 4.18
C LEU A 194 -23.27 -9.52 4.28
N LEU A 195 -23.52 -10.01 5.50
CA LEU A 195 -24.34 -11.20 5.73
C LEU A 195 -25.54 -10.88 6.64
N GLU A 196 -26.71 -11.34 6.26
CA GLU A 196 -27.82 -11.48 7.21
C GLU A 196 -27.53 -12.66 8.14
N SER A 197 -27.49 -12.40 9.46
CA SER A 197 -27.12 -13.40 10.45
C SER A 197 -28.15 -14.51 10.64
N ARG A 198 -29.44 -14.20 10.40
CA ARG A 198 -30.58 -15.11 10.57
C ARG A 198 -30.60 -15.89 11.90
N GLY A 199 -30.10 -15.24 12.95
CA GLY A 199 -30.04 -15.80 14.29
C GLY A 199 -28.71 -16.43 14.69
N HIS A 200 -27.73 -16.48 13.79
CA HIS A 200 -26.34 -16.84 14.15
C HIS A 200 -25.68 -15.69 14.88
N ASP A 201 -24.89 -16.02 15.92
CA ASP A 201 -24.14 -15.03 16.68
C ASP A 201 -22.84 -14.66 15.89
N ALA A 202 -22.53 -13.40 15.89
CA ALA A 202 -21.35 -12.89 15.21
C ALA A 202 -20.02 -13.48 15.72
N LYS A 203 -19.95 -13.89 17.01
CA LYS A 203 -18.77 -14.55 17.58
C LYS A 203 -18.54 -15.95 17.02
N ASP A 204 -19.56 -16.56 16.42
CA ASP A 204 -19.51 -17.89 15.82
C ASP A 204 -19.18 -17.84 14.32
N VAL A 205 -18.84 -16.65 13.79
CA VAL A 205 -18.51 -16.44 12.37
C VAL A 205 -17.12 -15.84 12.21
N SER A 206 -16.28 -16.51 11.44
CA SER A 206 -14.95 -16.01 11.03
C SER A 206 -14.88 -15.93 9.52
N VAL A 207 -14.21 -14.88 9.01
CA VAL A 207 -14.10 -14.64 7.57
C VAL A 207 -12.65 -14.37 7.21
N VAL A 208 -12.18 -15.02 6.18
CA VAL A 208 -10.92 -14.72 5.51
C VAL A 208 -11.14 -14.56 4.01
N SER A 209 -10.25 -13.86 3.35
CA SER A 209 -10.26 -13.71 1.90
C SER A 209 -8.93 -14.17 1.31
N THR A 210 -8.88 -14.52 0.03
CA THR A 210 -7.65 -14.98 -0.64
C THR A 210 -7.72 -14.74 -2.14
N GLY A 211 -6.56 -14.79 -2.82
CA GLY A 211 -6.45 -14.53 -4.25
C GLY A 211 -5.93 -13.14 -4.57
N PHE A 212 -5.21 -12.54 -3.63
CA PHE A 212 -4.69 -11.18 -3.74
C PHE A 212 -3.17 -11.18 -3.91
N ALA A 213 -2.66 -10.07 -4.46
CA ALA A 213 -1.23 -9.83 -4.58
C ALA A 213 -0.57 -9.74 -3.19
N THR A 214 0.72 -10.08 -3.14
CA THR A 214 1.56 -10.05 -1.93
C THR A 214 2.55 -8.88 -1.93
N GLY A 215 2.64 -8.14 -3.04
CA GLY A 215 3.53 -7.00 -3.18
C GLY A 215 3.19 -6.14 -4.38
N TYR A 216 3.83 -4.97 -4.44
CA TYR A 216 3.67 -3.98 -5.50
C TYR A 216 4.99 -3.30 -5.80
N ASN A 217 5.43 -3.34 -7.06
CA ASN A 217 6.57 -2.57 -7.53
C ASN A 217 6.12 -1.16 -7.89
N VAL A 218 6.66 -0.15 -7.18
CA VAL A 218 6.23 1.24 -7.31
C VAL A 218 6.66 1.84 -8.65
N ASP A 219 7.87 1.51 -9.11
CA ASP A 219 8.40 2.05 -10.37
C ASP A 219 7.74 1.42 -11.60
N GLU A 220 7.52 0.10 -11.58
CA GLU A 220 6.91 -0.62 -12.70
C GLU A 220 5.38 -0.54 -12.70
N ASN A 221 4.78 -0.13 -11.58
CA ASN A 221 3.32 -0.17 -11.37
C ASN A 221 2.76 -1.59 -11.61
N THR A 222 3.43 -2.61 -11.04
CA THR A 222 3.06 -4.01 -11.21
C THR A 222 2.90 -4.71 -9.87
N TYR A 223 1.99 -5.70 -9.82
CA TYR A 223 1.73 -6.49 -8.63
C TYR A 223 2.44 -7.85 -8.67
N THR A 224 2.90 -8.29 -7.50
CA THR A 224 3.49 -9.62 -7.33
C THR A 224 2.45 -10.55 -6.75
N TYR A 225 2.25 -11.70 -7.38
CA TYR A 225 1.31 -12.73 -6.95
C TYR A 225 2.05 -14.01 -6.56
N SER A 226 1.49 -14.74 -5.59
CA SER A 226 1.97 -16.06 -5.19
C SER A 226 1.14 -17.15 -5.86
N ASP A 227 1.79 -18.26 -6.24
CA ASP A 227 1.09 -19.47 -6.72
C ASP A 227 0.17 -20.07 -5.64
N ASN A 228 0.47 -19.79 -4.37
CA ASN A 228 -0.35 -20.16 -3.23
C ASN A 228 -0.70 -18.88 -2.47
N PRO A 229 -1.76 -18.15 -2.88
CA PRO A 229 -2.09 -16.86 -2.27
C PRO A 229 -2.47 -17.03 -0.80
N PRO A 230 -1.96 -16.17 0.09
CA PRO A 230 -2.22 -16.26 1.51
C PRO A 230 -3.70 -15.98 1.85
N LEU A 231 -4.12 -16.48 2.99
CA LEU A 231 -5.39 -16.11 3.60
C LEU A 231 -5.23 -14.76 4.31
N VAL A 232 -6.10 -13.80 3.99
CA VAL A 232 -6.14 -12.48 4.61
C VAL A 232 -7.33 -12.41 5.55
N HIS A 233 -7.09 -12.05 6.81
CA HIS A 233 -8.14 -11.88 7.79
C HIS A 233 -9.06 -10.73 7.41
N ALA A 234 -10.38 -10.92 7.53
CA ALA A 234 -11.36 -9.87 7.35
C ALA A 234 -11.76 -9.28 8.70
N ASP A 235 -11.56 -7.99 8.87
CA ASP A 235 -11.92 -7.28 10.09
C ASP A 235 -13.44 -7.18 10.22
N ARG A 236 -13.94 -7.42 11.42
CA ARG A 236 -15.35 -7.21 11.70
C ARG A 236 -15.65 -5.73 11.88
N VAL A 237 -16.57 -5.23 11.05
CA VAL A 237 -17.10 -3.86 11.14
C VAL A 237 -18.34 -3.84 12.01
N GLY A 238 -18.33 -3.02 13.07
CA GLY A 238 -19.51 -2.84 13.94
C GLY A 238 -20.61 -2.08 13.21
N VAL A 239 -21.78 -2.72 13.08
CA VAL A 239 -22.98 -2.12 12.48
C VAL A 239 -24.07 -2.05 13.53
N ASP A 240 -24.85 -0.96 13.55
CA ASP A 240 -25.95 -0.76 14.52
C ASP A 240 -27.15 -1.71 14.29
N GLU A 241 -27.14 -2.47 13.18
CA GLU A 241 -28.19 -3.46 12.85
C GLU A 241 -27.77 -4.87 13.31
N PRO A 242 -28.37 -5.42 14.39
CA PRO A 242 -27.94 -6.70 14.97
C PRO A 242 -28.12 -7.92 14.05
N SER A 243 -29.01 -7.80 13.05
CA SER A 243 -29.29 -8.86 12.08
C SER A 243 -28.22 -8.93 10.96
N VAL A 244 -27.29 -7.97 10.91
CA VAL A 244 -26.32 -7.82 9.85
C VAL A 244 -24.90 -8.00 10.39
N LEU A 245 -24.13 -8.87 9.75
CA LEU A 245 -22.71 -9.05 9.98
C LEU A 245 -21.94 -8.43 8.82
N CYS A 246 -21.00 -7.54 9.13
CA CYS A 246 -20.17 -6.88 8.15
C CYS A 246 -18.69 -7.19 8.41
N TYR A 247 -18.01 -7.68 7.39
CA TYR A 247 -16.57 -7.98 7.39
C TYR A 247 -15.90 -7.23 6.27
N CYS A 248 -14.72 -6.66 6.53
CA CYS A 248 -13.96 -5.87 5.57
C CYS A 248 -12.51 -6.35 5.52
N THR A 249 -11.99 -6.52 4.32
CA THR A 249 -10.58 -6.79 4.06
C THR A 249 -10.03 -5.68 3.18
N VAL A 250 -8.96 -5.02 3.61
CA VAL A 250 -8.17 -4.10 2.78
C VAL A 250 -6.85 -4.80 2.44
N THR A 251 -6.54 -4.90 1.16
CA THR A 251 -5.38 -5.66 0.68
C THR A 251 -4.94 -5.16 -0.71
N PHE A 252 -3.87 -5.71 -1.26
CA PHE A 252 -3.52 -5.49 -2.66
C PHE A 252 -4.57 -6.11 -3.60
N PRO A 253 -4.64 -5.71 -4.88
CA PRO A 253 -5.62 -6.21 -5.84
C PRO A 253 -5.60 -7.72 -6.05
N SER A 254 -6.72 -8.26 -6.54
CA SER A 254 -6.77 -9.64 -7.02
C SER A 254 -6.05 -9.80 -8.35
N PHE A 255 -5.86 -11.04 -8.78
CA PHE A 255 -5.43 -11.32 -10.16
C PHE A 255 -6.34 -10.63 -11.17
N GLU A 256 -5.77 -10.11 -12.25
CA GLU A 256 -6.52 -9.54 -13.37
C GLU A 256 -7.13 -10.62 -14.29
N THR A 257 -6.57 -11.80 -14.25
CA THR A 257 -7.06 -13.01 -14.95
C THR A 257 -7.52 -14.04 -13.92
N PRO A 258 -8.36 -15.02 -14.31
CA PRO A 258 -8.77 -16.08 -13.40
C PRO A 258 -7.56 -16.77 -12.74
N ASN A 259 -7.62 -16.88 -11.41
CA ASN A 259 -6.51 -17.42 -10.63
C ASN A 259 -6.39 -18.94 -10.85
N PRO A 260 -5.26 -19.44 -11.38
CA PRO A 260 -5.08 -20.85 -11.67
C PRO A 260 -5.15 -21.74 -10.43
N SER A 261 -4.84 -21.20 -9.23
CA SER A 261 -4.93 -21.93 -7.96
C SER A 261 -6.37 -22.26 -7.55
N PHE A 262 -7.37 -21.58 -8.12
CA PHE A 262 -8.80 -21.80 -7.85
C PHE A 262 -9.51 -22.55 -8.96
N ALA A 263 -8.77 -23.08 -9.94
CA ALA A 263 -9.34 -23.84 -11.04
C ALA A 263 -10.16 -25.01 -10.50
N SER A 264 -11.49 -24.92 -10.61
CA SER A 264 -12.39 -26.01 -10.25
C SER A 264 -12.57 -26.96 -11.43
N SER A 265 -12.94 -28.21 -11.14
CA SER A 265 -13.34 -29.18 -12.16
C SER A 265 -14.57 -28.74 -12.98
N SER A 266 -15.29 -27.71 -12.53
CA SER A 266 -16.45 -27.11 -13.20
C SER A 266 -16.08 -26.11 -14.31
N GLY A 267 -14.79 -25.75 -14.45
CA GLY A 267 -14.33 -24.74 -15.43
C GLY A 267 -14.77 -23.31 -15.11
N GLU A 268 -15.13 -23.03 -13.87
CA GLU A 268 -15.49 -21.67 -13.43
C GLU A 268 -14.26 -20.77 -13.36
N GLU A 269 -14.40 -19.56 -13.88
CA GLU A 269 -13.38 -18.49 -13.77
C GLU A 269 -13.49 -17.83 -12.39
N VAL A 270 -12.48 -18.03 -11.53
CA VAL A 270 -12.44 -17.49 -10.18
C VAL A 270 -11.21 -16.60 -10.05
N TYR A 271 -11.40 -15.35 -9.59
CA TYR A 271 -10.33 -14.38 -9.40
C TYR A 271 -9.85 -14.36 -7.96
N TRP A 272 -10.78 -14.36 -7.01
CA TRP A 272 -10.51 -14.35 -5.57
C TRP A 272 -11.70 -14.98 -4.82
N GLN A 273 -11.52 -15.24 -3.51
CA GLN A 273 -12.51 -15.95 -2.69
C GLN A 273 -12.69 -15.27 -1.34
N PHE A 274 -13.93 -15.32 -0.81
CA PHE A 274 -14.16 -15.33 0.62
C PHE A 274 -14.29 -16.76 1.12
N ARG A 275 -13.70 -17.06 2.29
CA ARG A 275 -13.96 -18.28 3.04
C ARG A 275 -14.61 -17.90 4.36
N VAL A 276 -15.79 -18.41 4.59
CA VAL A 276 -16.60 -18.11 5.77
C VAL A 276 -16.75 -19.38 6.60
N TYR A 277 -16.36 -19.28 7.85
CA TYR A 277 -16.47 -20.36 8.83
C TYR A 277 -17.57 -20.00 9.81
N VAL A 278 -18.59 -20.84 9.90
CA VAL A 278 -19.74 -20.65 10.81
C VAL A 278 -19.79 -21.82 11.78
N LYS A 279 -19.71 -21.52 13.08
CA LYS A 279 -19.95 -22.51 14.12
C LYS A 279 -21.44 -22.76 14.26
N ASN A 280 -21.86 -23.99 13.95
CA ASN A 280 -23.25 -24.42 14.05
C ASN A 280 -23.34 -25.63 15.00
N GLY A 281 -23.65 -25.38 16.26
CA GLY A 281 -23.56 -26.37 17.34
C GLY A 281 -22.11 -26.80 17.59
N ASP A 282 -21.83 -28.08 17.46
CA ASP A 282 -20.47 -28.66 17.63
C ASP A 282 -19.68 -28.72 16.30
N ASN A 283 -20.28 -28.30 15.19
CA ASN A 283 -19.66 -28.39 13.87
C ASN A 283 -19.25 -27.01 13.38
N ILE A 284 -18.21 -26.97 12.53
CA ILE A 284 -17.84 -25.78 11.76
C ILE A 284 -18.24 -26.05 10.31
N VAL A 285 -18.97 -25.13 9.73
CA VAL A 285 -19.38 -25.14 8.33
C VAL A 285 -18.51 -24.15 7.58
N GLU A 286 -17.67 -24.63 6.65
CA GLU A 286 -16.93 -23.77 5.75
C GLU A 286 -17.72 -23.54 4.47
N THR A 287 -17.88 -22.27 4.10
CA THR A 287 -18.41 -21.86 2.80
C THR A 287 -17.37 -21.08 2.05
N VAL A 288 -16.99 -21.54 0.85
CA VAL A 288 -16.12 -20.83 -0.07
C VAL A 288 -16.97 -20.14 -1.12
N MET A 289 -16.86 -18.81 -1.15
CA MET A 289 -17.55 -17.96 -2.12
C MET A 289 -16.57 -17.55 -3.22
N ASN A 290 -16.78 -18.06 -4.43
CA ASN A 290 -15.94 -17.83 -5.59
C ASN A 290 -16.37 -16.57 -6.33
N ILE A 291 -15.51 -15.56 -6.38
CA ILE A 291 -15.81 -14.29 -7.05
C ILE A 291 -15.27 -14.33 -8.47
N LYS A 292 -16.17 -14.07 -9.43
CA LYS A 292 -15.93 -14.22 -10.87
C LYS A 292 -15.52 -12.91 -11.57
N GLU A 293 -15.20 -11.88 -10.80
CA GLU A 293 -14.76 -10.59 -11.31
C GLU A 293 -13.51 -10.16 -10.55
N PRO A 294 -12.51 -9.55 -11.20
CA PRO A 294 -11.33 -9.05 -10.51
C PRO A 294 -11.70 -7.88 -9.59
N LEU A 295 -10.88 -7.69 -8.55
CA LEU A 295 -10.94 -6.53 -7.68
C LEU A 295 -9.66 -5.71 -7.89
N LYS A 296 -9.79 -4.51 -8.45
CA LYS A 296 -8.68 -3.67 -8.85
C LYS A 296 -8.27 -2.70 -7.75
N ALA A 297 -7.09 -2.11 -7.91
CA ALA A 297 -6.61 -1.02 -7.06
C ALA A 297 -7.60 0.15 -7.03
N GLY A 298 -7.81 0.72 -5.84
CA GLY A 298 -8.76 1.81 -5.63
C GLY A 298 -10.24 1.42 -5.68
N GLU A 299 -10.58 0.14 -5.91
CA GLU A 299 -11.94 -0.36 -5.92
C GLU A 299 -12.40 -0.89 -4.56
N LEU A 300 -13.69 -0.78 -4.29
CA LEU A 300 -14.41 -1.42 -3.18
C LEU A 300 -15.48 -2.34 -3.75
N ARG A 301 -15.49 -3.59 -3.33
CA ARG A 301 -16.50 -4.57 -3.75
C ARG A 301 -17.27 -5.10 -2.55
N ILE A 302 -18.60 -5.02 -2.62
CA ILE A 302 -19.49 -5.53 -1.57
C ILE A 302 -20.21 -6.78 -2.06
N ILE A 303 -19.96 -7.90 -1.39
CA ILE A 303 -20.64 -9.16 -1.62
C ILE A 303 -21.70 -9.31 -0.53
N LYS A 304 -22.93 -9.61 -0.95
CA LYS A 304 -24.09 -9.72 -0.04
C LYS A 304 -24.62 -11.15 0.00
N GLY A 305 -25.03 -11.58 1.18
CA GLY A 305 -25.59 -12.92 1.37
C GLY A 305 -26.28 -13.09 2.73
N TYR A 306 -26.55 -14.32 3.08
CA TYR A 306 -27.14 -14.71 4.37
C TYR A 306 -26.58 -16.04 4.85
N ILE A 307 -26.64 -16.26 6.16
CA ILE A 307 -26.32 -17.55 6.77
C ILE A 307 -27.59 -18.36 6.85
N ASP A 308 -27.58 -19.55 6.26
CA ASP A 308 -28.75 -20.46 6.30
C ASP A 308 -28.77 -21.24 7.64
N SER A 309 -29.87 -21.90 7.94
CA SER A 309 -30.08 -22.68 9.18
C SER A 309 -29.08 -23.83 9.35
N ASP A 310 -28.49 -24.31 8.28
CA ASP A 310 -27.42 -25.32 8.27
C ASP A 310 -26.01 -24.74 8.55
N GLY A 311 -25.89 -23.41 8.67
CA GLY A 311 -24.63 -22.68 8.84
C GLY A 311 -23.93 -22.35 7.52
N ALA A 312 -24.44 -22.79 6.38
CA ALA A 312 -23.87 -22.45 5.08
C ALA A 312 -24.21 -21.01 4.67
N VAL A 313 -23.29 -20.32 4.03
CA VAL A 313 -23.51 -18.99 3.48
C VAL A 313 -24.06 -19.07 2.06
N ARG A 314 -25.11 -18.32 1.78
CA ARG A 314 -25.73 -18.21 0.47
C ARG A 314 -25.65 -16.77 -0.04
N PRO A 315 -25.00 -16.52 -1.19
CA PRO A 315 -24.97 -15.18 -1.78
C PRO A 315 -26.32 -14.82 -2.39
N TYR A 316 -26.64 -13.53 -2.42
CA TYR A 316 -27.77 -13.02 -3.19
C TYR A 316 -27.45 -12.87 -4.68
N ASP A 317 -26.18 -12.64 -5.01
CA ASP A 317 -25.75 -12.55 -6.40
C ASP A 317 -25.45 -13.93 -6.98
N SER A 318 -26.15 -14.29 -8.05
CA SER A 318 -25.94 -15.55 -8.79
C SER A 318 -24.58 -15.62 -9.51
N LYS A 319 -23.88 -14.51 -9.65
CA LYS A 319 -22.50 -14.45 -10.20
C LYS A 319 -21.45 -14.94 -9.21
N VAL A 320 -21.81 -15.10 -7.93
CA VAL A 320 -20.92 -15.67 -6.91
C VAL A 320 -21.13 -17.18 -6.86
N GLY A 321 -20.11 -17.94 -7.24
CA GLY A 321 -20.11 -19.39 -7.08
C GLY A 321 -19.93 -19.78 -5.60
N VAL A 322 -20.56 -20.88 -5.15
CA VAL A 322 -20.44 -21.34 -3.76
C VAL A 322 -20.10 -22.81 -3.70
N SER A 323 -19.12 -23.16 -2.87
CA SER A 323 -18.92 -24.53 -2.41
C SER A 323 -19.00 -24.60 -0.88
N VAL A 324 -19.66 -25.62 -0.36
CA VAL A 324 -19.86 -25.81 1.08
C VAL A 324 -19.19 -27.11 1.49
N THR A 325 -18.34 -27.04 2.50
CA THR A 325 -17.71 -28.21 3.11
C THR A 325 -18.21 -28.31 4.56
N LEU A 326 -18.74 -29.48 4.91
CA LEU A 326 -19.06 -29.81 6.29
C LEU A 326 -17.84 -30.51 6.88
N ASP A 327 -17.14 -29.86 7.79
CA ASP A 327 -16.01 -30.50 8.48
C ASP A 327 -16.57 -31.36 9.64
N TRP A 328 -16.59 -32.68 9.40
CA TRP A 328 -16.89 -33.68 10.41
C TRP A 328 -15.58 -34.04 11.12
N ASN A 329 -15.29 -33.43 12.29
CA ASN A 329 -14.31 -33.93 13.26
C ASN A 329 -13.04 -34.57 12.67
N GLY A 330 -12.48 -34.06 11.64
CA GLY A 330 -11.21 -34.50 11.10
C GLY A 330 -10.09 -33.65 11.67
N GLY A 331 -9.51 -34.04 12.80
CA GLY A 331 -8.33 -33.58 13.52
C GLY A 331 -7.20 -32.89 12.78
N ALA A 332 -7.48 -31.90 11.99
CA ALA A 332 -6.53 -30.88 11.57
C ALA A 332 -6.70 -29.70 12.52
N ASN A 333 -5.69 -29.43 13.30
CA ASN A 333 -5.59 -28.23 14.13
C ASN A 333 -5.54 -27.00 13.22
N TYR A 334 -6.71 -26.53 12.79
CA TYR A 334 -6.85 -25.16 12.36
C TYR A 334 -7.09 -24.34 13.64
N GLU A 335 -6.03 -23.78 14.20
CA GLU A 335 -6.15 -22.67 15.13
C GLU A 335 -6.66 -21.46 14.36
N THR A 336 -7.95 -21.48 14.00
CA THR A 336 -8.67 -20.23 13.71
C THR A 336 -8.95 -19.62 15.09
N PRO A 337 -8.44 -18.42 15.39
CA PRO A 337 -8.87 -17.69 16.58
C PRO A 337 -10.35 -17.36 16.41
N LEU A 338 -11.20 -18.10 17.09
CA LEU A 338 -12.58 -17.72 17.31
C LEU A 338 -12.63 -16.72 18.47
#